data_2ff1e02478e8e716864665b6bd0242a4
#
_entry.id   2ff1e02478e8e716864665b6bd0242a4
#
_cell.length_a   1.000
_cell.length_b   1.000
_cell.length_c   1.000
_cell.angle_alpha   90.00
_cell.angle_beta   90.00
_cell.angle_gamma   90.00
#
_symmetry.space_group_name_H-M   'P 1'
#
loop_
_entity.id
_entity.type
_entity.pdbx_description
1 polymer ?
#
loop_
_entity_poly.entity_id
_entity_poly.type
_entity_poly.pdbx_seq_one_letter_code
_entity_poly.pdbx_strand_id
1 'polypeptide(L)'
;VRIEGMYLDEQELFDLRRSLETIRDIVRFLHRNEEEEENDVPYPSLKRLAGDIAVFPQLIGKIDGILNKYGKIKDNASSELARIRRELSNTMGSISRSLNSILRNAQSEGYVDKDVAPTMRDGRLVIPVAPGLKRKIKGIVHDESASGKTVFIEPAEVVEANNRIRELEGDERREIIRILTEFSTILRPSIPDILQSYEFLAEIDFIRAKSYFAIQ
;
A
#
# COMPACT_ATOMS: atom_id res chain seq x y z
N VAL A 1 -2.41 5.40 -17.84
CA VAL A 1 -1.93 4.01 -18.11
C VAL A 1 -1.82 3.71 -19.60
N ARG A 2 -2.51 4.47 -20.49
CA ARG A 2 -2.36 4.34 -21.96
C ARG A 2 -0.95 4.66 -22.45
N ILE A 3 -0.21 5.51 -21.74
CA ILE A 3 1.15 5.93 -22.06
C ILE A 3 2.14 4.96 -21.38
N GLU A 4 3.18 4.58 -22.12
CA GLU A 4 4.25 3.74 -21.60
C GLU A 4 4.96 4.42 -20.41
N GLY A 5 5.25 3.65 -19.34
CA GLY A 5 5.82 4.16 -18.10
C GLY A 5 4.80 4.69 -17.08
N MET A 6 3.56 4.95 -17.48
CA MET A 6 2.48 5.28 -16.53
C MET A 6 1.98 4.01 -15.83
N TYR A 7 1.66 4.13 -14.56
CA TYR A 7 1.11 3.04 -13.75
C TYR A 7 -0.11 3.51 -12.95
N LEU A 8 -0.94 2.56 -12.53
CA LEU A 8 -2.00 2.78 -11.54
C LEU A 8 -1.38 2.82 -10.14
N ASP A 9 -1.77 3.78 -9.34
CA ASP A 9 -1.41 3.78 -7.92
C ASP A 9 -2.19 2.71 -7.13
N GLU A 10 -1.92 2.58 -5.83
CA GLU A 10 -2.56 1.57 -4.96
C GLU A 10 -4.09 1.74 -4.94
N GLN A 11 -4.58 2.98 -4.87
CA GLN A 11 -6.01 3.27 -4.79
C GLN A 11 -6.70 2.99 -6.13
N GLU A 12 -6.12 3.46 -7.22
CA GLU A 12 -6.63 3.22 -8.58
C GLU A 12 -6.67 1.72 -8.89
N LEU A 13 -5.64 0.99 -8.49
CA LEU A 13 -5.57 -0.47 -8.66
C LEU A 13 -6.63 -1.20 -7.82
N PHE A 14 -6.88 -0.74 -6.61
CA PHE A 14 -7.93 -1.29 -5.73
C PHE A 14 -9.33 -1.02 -6.28
N ASP A 15 -9.58 0.18 -6.80
CA ASP A 15 -10.86 0.56 -7.41
C ASP A 15 -11.10 -0.22 -8.71
N LEU A 16 -10.08 -0.42 -9.53
CA LEU A 16 -10.14 -1.29 -10.71
C LEU A 16 -10.54 -2.72 -10.30
N ARG A 17 -9.89 -3.29 -9.30
CA ARG A 17 -10.21 -4.63 -8.78
C ARG A 17 -11.69 -4.75 -8.41
N ARG A 18 -12.19 -3.81 -7.61
CA ARG A 18 -13.60 -3.81 -7.16
C ARG A 18 -14.57 -3.72 -8.32
N SER A 19 -14.29 -2.87 -9.30
CA SER A 19 -15.13 -2.72 -10.49
C SER A 19 -15.15 -3.99 -11.32
N LEU A 20 -14.00 -4.62 -11.57
CA LEU A 20 -13.90 -5.88 -12.31
C LEU A 20 -14.61 -7.03 -11.58
N GLU A 21 -14.54 -7.10 -10.25
CA GLU A 21 -15.30 -8.07 -9.46
C GLU A 21 -16.80 -7.85 -9.58
N THR A 22 -17.26 -6.60 -9.47
CA THR A 22 -18.68 -6.26 -9.61
C THR A 22 -19.21 -6.63 -10.98
N ILE A 23 -18.48 -6.31 -12.06
CA ILE A 23 -18.85 -6.67 -13.43
C ILE A 23 -18.93 -8.19 -13.58
N ARG A 24 -17.91 -8.93 -13.15
CA ARG A 24 -17.88 -10.39 -13.17
C ARG A 24 -19.09 -10.98 -12.46
N ASP A 25 -19.43 -10.48 -11.28
CA ASP A 25 -20.50 -11.03 -10.46
C ASP A 25 -21.89 -10.74 -11.06
N ILE A 26 -22.07 -9.55 -11.68
CA ILE A 26 -23.30 -9.22 -12.45
C ILE A 26 -23.44 -10.13 -13.67
N VAL A 27 -22.38 -10.26 -14.47
CA VAL A 27 -22.40 -11.12 -15.67
C VAL A 27 -22.70 -12.57 -15.27
N ARG A 28 -22.04 -13.08 -14.23
CA ARG A 28 -22.30 -14.43 -13.71
C ARG A 28 -23.74 -14.60 -13.24
N PHE A 29 -24.29 -13.61 -12.53
CA PHE A 29 -25.68 -13.66 -12.07
C PHE A 29 -26.66 -13.75 -13.25
N LEU A 30 -26.46 -12.96 -14.29
CA LEU A 30 -27.34 -12.92 -15.46
C LEU A 30 -27.25 -14.20 -16.32
N HIS A 31 -26.12 -14.93 -16.28
CA HIS A 31 -25.92 -16.18 -17.00
C HIS A 31 -26.22 -17.44 -16.18
N ARG A 32 -26.49 -17.32 -14.87
CA ARG A 32 -26.63 -18.46 -13.95
C ARG A 32 -27.73 -19.47 -14.32
N ASN A 33 -28.76 -19.04 -15.06
CA ASN A 33 -29.95 -19.85 -15.36
C ASN A 33 -29.85 -20.60 -16.69
N GLU A 34 -28.66 -20.78 -17.27
CA GLU A 34 -28.49 -21.59 -18.49
C GLU A 34 -28.63 -23.09 -18.26
N GLU A 35 -28.53 -23.56 -17.01
CA GLU A 35 -28.57 -24.98 -16.65
C GLU A 35 -29.95 -25.44 -16.13
N GLU A 36 -30.90 -24.53 -15.84
CA GLU A 36 -32.23 -24.87 -15.28
C GLU A 36 -33.35 -24.39 -16.19
N GLU A 37 -33.96 -25.32 -16.93
CA GLU A 37 -35.22 -25.26 -17.69
C GLU A 37 -35.37 -24.21 -18.82
N GLU A 38 -35.59 -24.72 -20.01
CA GLU A 38 -35.65 -24.07 -21.33
C GLU A 38 -36.74 -22.97 -21.50
N ASN A 39 -37.60 -22.71 -20.52
CA ASN A 39 -38.83 -21.92 -20.70
C ASN A 39 -38.97 -20.66 -19.84
N ASP A 40 -38.10 -20.40 -18.88
CA ASP A 40 -38.21 -19.15 -18.07
C ASP A 40 -36.86 -18.53 -17.81
N VAL A 41 -36.35 -17.79 -18.80
CA VAL A 41 -35.11 -17.02 -18.68
C VAL A 41 -35.44 -15.72 -17.96
N PRO A 42 -35.13 -15.57 -16.65
CA PRO A 42 -35.35 -14.29 -15.96
C PRO A 42 -34.44 -13.21 -16.58
N TYR A 43 -35.02 -12.06 -16.82
CA TYR A 43 -34.30 -10.88 -17.35
C TYR A 43 -33.67 -11.03 -18.75
N PRO A 44 -34.41 -11.47 -19.81
CA PRO A 44 -33.82 -11.77 -21.12
C PRO A 44 -33.14 -10.55 -21.77
N SER A 45 -33.65 -9.34 -21.50
CA SER A 45 -33.04 -8.11 -22.01
C SER A 45 -31.71 -7.78 -21.32
N LEU A 46 -31.60 -8.00 -20.02
CA LEU A 46 -30.35 -7.79 -19.29
C LEU A 46 -29.32 -8.87 -19.64
N LYS A 47 -29.75 -10.11 -19.82
CA LYS A 47 -28.89 -11.20 -20.29
C LYS A 47 -28.29 -10.88 -21.67
N ARG A 48 -29.09 -10.37 -22.61
CA ARG A 48 -28.61 -9.94 -23.91
C ARG A 48 -27.59 -8.78 -23.80
N LEU A 49 -27.81 -7.85 -22.88
CA LEU A 49 -26.88 -6.76 -22.61
C LEU A 49 -25.52 -7.26 -22.06
N ALA A 50 -25.54 -8.34 -21.30
CA ALA A 50 -24.35 -8.95 -20.71
C ALA A 50 -23.62 -9.93 -21.63
N GLY A 51 -24.20 -10.29 -22.80
CA GLY A 51 -23.76 -11.40 -23.64
C GLY A 51 -22.33 -11.29 -24.17
N ASP A 52 -21.90 -10.07 -24.51
CA ASP A 52 -20.57 -9.81 -25.09
C ASP A 52 -19.61 -9.10 -24.10
N ILE A 53 -19.95 -9.07 -22.82
CA ILE A 53 -19.14 -8.37 -21.83
C ILE A 53 -17.99 -9.24 -21.34
N ALA A 54 -16.77 -8.75 -21.56
CA ALA A 54 -15.56 -9.42 -21.10
C ALA A 54 -15.44 -9.36 -19.57
N VAL A 55 -15.05 -10.47 -18.96
CA VAL A 55 -14.69 -10.59 -17.55
C VAL A 55 -13.21 -10.94 -17.41
N PHE A 56 -12.56 -10.46 -16.35
CA PHE A 56 -11.09 -10.48 -16.21
C PHE A 56 -10.62 -11.20 -14.94
N PRO A 57 -10.96 -12.48 -14.73
CA PRO A 57 -10.58 -13.20 -13.51
C PRO A 57 -9.06 -13.29 -13.32
N GLN A 58 -8.29 -13.34 -14.40
CA GLN A 58 -6.83 -13.37 -14.35
C GLN A 58 -6.24 -12.03 -13.87
N LEU A 59 -6.80 -10.89 -14.28
CA LEU A 59 -6.38 -9.58 -13.80
C LEU A 59 -6.72 -9.41 -12.32
N ILE A 60 -7.94 -9.82 -11.92
CA ILE A 60 -8.35 -9.82 -10.50
C ILE A 60 -7.35 -10.64 -9.67
N GLY A 61 -7.03 -11.86 -10.10
CA GLY A 61 -6.06 -12.73 -9.40
C GLY A 61 -4.65 -12.11 -9.30
N LYS A 62 -4.21 -11.40 -10.34
CA LYS A 62 -2.93 -10.68 -10.30
C LYS A 62 -2.96 -9.50 -9.30
N ILE A 63 -4.06 -8.73 -9.28
CA ILE A 63 -4.24 -7.64 -8.31
C ILE A 63 -4.29 -8.22 -6.89
N ASP A 64 -4.95 -9.35 -6.68
CA ASP A 64 -4.98 -10.06 -5.40
C ASP A 64 -3.59 -10.55 -4.96
N GLY A 65 -2.69 -10.82 -5.88
CA GLY A 65 -1.28 -11.09 -5.59
C GLY A 65 -0.53 -9.85 -5.08
N ILE A 66 -0.92 -8.67 -5.51
CA ILE A 66 -0.26 -7.39 -5.19
C ILE A 66 -0.88 -6.74 -3.96
N LEU A 67 -2.22 -6.62 -3.91
CA LEU A 67 -2.94 -5.90 -2.85
C LEU A 67 -3.55 -6.85 -1.81
N ASN A 68 -3.61 -6.40 -0.58
CA ASN A 68 -4.43 -7.01 0.46
C ASN A 68 -5.89 -6.51 0.40
N LYS A 69 -6.75 -7.06 1.26
CA LYS A 69 -8.19 -6.71 1.33
C LYS A 69 -8.48 -5.23 1.67
N TYR A 70 -7.48 -4.49 2.12
CA TYR A 70 -7.58 -3.05 2.44
C TYR A 70 -6.99 -2.16 1.33
N GLY A 71 -6.58 -2.72 0.19
CA GLY A 71 -5.96 -1.98 -0.91
C GLY A 71 -4.50 -1.59 -0.66
N LYS A 72 -3.79 -2.24 0.27
CA LYS A 72 -2.37 -1.99 0.53
C LYS A 72 -1.50 -3.05 -0.10
N ILE A 73 -0.32 -2.64 -0.59
CA ILE A 73 0.67 -3.56 -1.16
C ILE A 73 1.06 -4.61 -0.11
N LYS A 74 0.93 -5.87 -0.46
CA LYS A 74 1.33 -7.01 0.37
C LYS A 74 2.84 -7.06 0.56
N ASP A 75 3.29 -7.52 1.71
CA ASP A 75 4.73 -7.71 1.98
C ASP A 75 5.39 -8.68 1.01
N ASN A 76 4.64 -9.64 0.52
CA ASN A 76 5.07 -10.67 -0.42
C ASN A 76 4.58 -10.42 -1.87
N ALA A 77 4.24 -9.19 -2.22
CA ALA A 77 3.86 -8.83 -3.59
C ALA A 77 4.97 -9.12 -4.60
N SER A 78 6.24 -9.08 -4.15
CA SER A 78 7.39 -9.67 -4.84
C SER A 78 8.36 -10.26 -3.83
N SER A 79 9.24 -11.17 -4.29
CA SER A 79 10.32 -11.71 -3.44
C SER A 79 11.29 -10.63 -2.98
N GLU A 80 11.55 -9.64 -3.84
CA GLU A 80 12.44 -8.53 -3.54
C GLU A 80 11.82 -7.58 -2.50
N LEU A 81 10.54 -7.24 -2.63
CA LEU A 81 9.84 -6.44 -1.62
C LEU A 81 9.85 -7.13 -0.25
N ALA A 82 9.61 -8.44 -0.22
CA ALA A 82 9.65 -9.23 1.02
C ALA A 82 11.05 -9.22 1.65
N ARG A 83 12.11 -9.27 0.84
CA ARG A 83 13.50 -9.17 1.29
C ARG A 83 13.77 -7.79 1.91
N ILE A 84 13.42 -6.72 1.19
CA ILE A 84 13.63 -5.33 1.62
C ILE A 84 12.91 -5.05 2.94
N ARG A 85 11.62 -5.39 3.05
CA ARG A 85 10.82 -5.16 4.27
C ARG A 85 11.34 -5.95 5.46
N ARG A 86 11.81 -7.18 5.26
CA ARG A 86 12.44 -7.99 6.30
C ARG A 86 13.73 -7.34 6.79
N GLU A 87 14.60 -6.90 5.87
CA GLU A 87 15.85 -6.24 6.21
C GLU A 87 15.59 -4.91 6.94
N LEU A 88 14.61 -4.13 6.50
CA LEU A 88 14.18 -2.89 7.14
C LEU A 88 13.71 -3.15 8.57
N SER A 89 12.84 -4.13 8.79
CA SER A 89 12.38 -4.52 10.13
C SER A 89 13.51 -4.97 11.04
N ASN A 90 14.44 -5.79 10.54
CA ASN A 90 15.59 -6.27 11.29
C ASN A 90 16.52 -5.12 11.68
N THR A 91 16.80 -4.21 10.75
CA THR A 91 17.66 -3.04 10.98
C THR A 91 17.04 -2.10 12.01
N MET A 92 15.73 -1.80 11.90
CA MET A 92 15.00 -1.00 12.89
C MET A 92 15.03 -1.65 14.29
N GLY A 93 14.83 -2.98 14.36
CA GLY A 93 14.92 -3.73 15.61
C GLY A 93 16.32 -3.70 16.23
N SER A 94 17.37 -3.73 15.42
CA SER A 94 18.76 -3.60 15.85
C SER A 94 19.05 -2.21 16.42
N ILE A 95 18.66 -1.15 15.71
CA ILE A 95 18.80 0.24 16.17
C ILE A 95 18.08 0.43 17.50
N SER A 96 16.83 -0.04 17.60
CA SER A 96 16.05 0.12 18.86
C SER A 96 16.75 -0.52 20.06
N ARG A 97 17.36 -1.70 19.89
CA ARG A 97 18.13 -2.34 20.95
C ARG A 97 19.38 -1.54 21.32
N SER A 98 20.14 -1.06 20.34
CA SER A 98 21.33 -0.23 20.55
C SER A 98 20.99 1.07 21.27
N LEU A 99 19.97 1.79 20.79
CA LEU A 99 19.52 3.03 21.40
C LEU A 99 19.03 2.84 22.83
N ASN A 100 18.28 1.77 23.12
CA ASN A 100 17.84 1.47 24.47
C ASN A 100 19.02 1.14 25.41
N SER A 101 20.08 0.50 24.90
CA SER A 101 21.30 0.26 25.68
C SER A 101 22.03 1.57 26.00
N ILE A 102 22.23 2.43 24.99
CA ILE A 102 22.87 3.74 25.14
C ILE A 102 22.05 4.61 26.10
N LEU A 103 20.72 4.61 25.93
CA LEU A 103 19.82 5.39 26.78
C LEU A 103 19.87 4.94 28.25
N ARG A 104 19.84 3.63 28.52
CA ARG A 104 19.97 3.11 29.91
C ARG A 104 21.29 3.54 30.58
N ASN A 105 22.38 3.48 29.83
CA ASN A 105 23.68 3.97 30.31
C ASN A 105 23.63 5.47 30.59
N ALA A 106 23.08 6.29 29.70
CA ALA A 106 22.94 7.72 29.90
C ALA A 106 22.01 8.08 31.06
N GLN A 107 20.95 7.30 31.30
CA GLN A 107 20.04 7.43 32.43
C GLN A 107 20.72 7.04 33.77
N SER A 108 21.53 5.98 33.78
CA SER A 108 22.27 5.58 34.97
C SER A 108 23.34 6.59 35.41
N GLU A 109 23.90 7.29 34.42
CA GLU A 109 24.88 8.38 34.62
C GLU A 109 24.22 9.74 34.92
N GLY A 110 22.87 9.81 34.88
CA GLY A 110 22.13 11.06 35.10
C GLY A 110 22.18 12.06 33.93
N TYR A 111 22.56 11.61 32.73
CA TYR A 111 22.64 12.48 31.55
C TYR A 111 21.30 12.66 30.84
N VAL A 112 20.37 11.74 31.06
CA VAL A 112 19.03 11.72 30.48
C VAL A 112 18.02 11.30 31.55
N ASP A 113 16.85 11.91 31.55
CA ASP A 113 15.78 11.56 32.50
C ASP A 113 15.24 10.13 32.26
N LYS A 114 14.71 9.51 33.34
CA LYS A 114 14.30 8.10 33.29
C LYS A 114 13.10 7.80 32.41
N ASP A 115 12.29 8.80 32.13
CA ASP A 115 11.07 8.73 31.28
C ASP A 115 11.32 9.01 29.79
N VAL A 116 12.55 9.38 29.45
CA VAL A 116 12.95 9.63 28.05
C VAL A 116 13.03 8.32 27.27
N ALA A 117 12.50 8.33 26.04
CA ALA A 117 12.57 7.24 25.07
C ALA A 117 13.15 7.72 23.75
N PRO A 118 13.75 6.82 22.95
CA PRO A 118 14.16 7.15 21.58
C PRO A 118 12.95 7.64 20.77
N THR A 119 13.18 8.59 19.89
CA THR A 119 12.15 9.18 19.03
C THR A 119 12.62 9.27 17.59
N MET A 120 11.67 9.46 16.67
CA MET A 120 11.98 9.67 15.24
C MET A 120 12.10 11.16 14.96
N ARG A 121 13.20 11.56 14.27
CA ARG A 121 13.41 12.90 13.71
C ARG A 121 13.98 12.76 12.31
N ASP A 122 13.33 13.40 11.34
CA ASP A 122 13.74 13.38 9.92
C ASP A 122 14.08 11.97 9.38
N GLY A 123 13.26 10.97 9.77
CA GLY A 123 13.46 9.58 9.37
C GLY A 123 14.65 8.89 10.08
N ARG A 124 15.14 9.44 11.21
CA ARG A 124 16.22 8.85 12.02
C ARG A 124 15.75 8.60 13.43
N LEU A 125 16.16 7.48 13.99
CA LEU A 125 15.99 7.20 15.41
C LEU A 125 17.08 7.91 16.21
N VAL A 126 16.66 8.79 17.13
CA VAL A 126 17.52 9.67 17.92
C VAL A 126 17.17 9.63 19.40
N ILE A 127 18.06 10.13 20.25
CA ILE A 127 17.84 10.28 21.68
C ILE A 127 17.65 11.76 21.99
N PRO A 128 16.55 12.16 22.66
CA PRO A 128 16.37 13.52 23.18
C PRO A 128 17.23 13.72 24.44
N VAL A 129 18.04 14.79 24.46
CA VAL A 129 18.99 15.09 25.52
C VAL A 129 18.93 16.59 25.87
N ALA A 130 19.13 16.94 27.13
CA ALA A 130 19.27 18.34 27.52
C ALA A 130 20.53 18.98 26.86
N PRO A 131 20.46 20.23 26.36
CA PRO A 131 21.54 20.85 25.61
C PRO A 131 22.90 20.88 26.35
N GLY A 132 22.88 21.04 27.66
CA GLY A 132 24.10 21.06 28.50
C GLY A 132 24.81 19.71 28.56
N LEU A 133 24.11 18.62 28.23
CA LEU A 133 24.60 17.24 28.30
C LEU A 133 24.89 16.63 26.94
N LYS A 134 24.71 17.39 25.85
CA LYS A 134 24.87 16.92 24.46
C LYS A 134 26.26 16.31 24.15
N ARG A 135 27.30 16.75 24.87
CA ARG A 135 28.67 16.22 24.67
C ARG A 135 28.92 14.89 25.39
N LYS A 136 28.00 14.43 26.21
CA LYS A 136 28.11 13.16 26.95
C LYS A 136 27.73 11.94 26.11
N ILE A 137 26.93 12.15 25.06
CA ILE A 137 26.60 11.11 24.07
C ILE A 137 27.35 11.46 22.78
N LYS A 138 28.25 10.56 22.35
CA LYS A 138 28.95 10.72 21.07
C LYS A 138 27.94 10.52 19.94
N GLY A 139 27.84 11.49 19.03
CA GLY A 139 26.90 11.38 17.93
C GLY A 139 26.71 12.71 17.18
N ILE A 140 25.72 12.72 16.31
CA ILE A 140 25.35 13.86 15.49
C ILE A 140 24.08 14.50 16.05
N VAL A 141 24.11 15.82 16.26
CA VAL A 141 22.90 16.59 16.59
C VAL A 141 22.13 16.86 15.30
N HIS A 142 20.90 16.37 15.21
CA HIS A 142 20.05 16.53 14.02
C HIS A 142 19.05 17.66 14.15
N ASP A 143 18.55 17.89 15.36
CA ASP A 143 17.49 18.86 15.58
C ASP A 143 17.53 19.40 17.01
N GLU A 144 16.83 20.52 17.22
CA GLU A 144 16.64 21.14 18.53
C GLU A 144 15.15 21.47 18.70
N SER A 145 14.60 21.26 19.91
CA SER A 145 13.22 21.63 20.19
C SER A 145 12.99 23.13 20.02
N ALA A 146 11.79 23.56 19.64
CA ALA A 146 11.42 24.96 19.46
C ALA A 146 11.69 25.82 20.71
N SER A 147 11.68 25.23 21.91
CA SER A 147 12.00 25.89 23.19
C SER A 147 13.50 25.91 23.51
N GLY A 148 14.36 25.29 22.70
CA GLY A 148 15.78 25.12 22.98
C GLY A 148 16.11 24.23 24.16
N LYS A 149 15.14 23.54 24.76
CA LYS A 149 15.33 22.73 25.97
C LYS A 149 15.77 21.28 25.69
N THR A 150 15.71 20.85 24.45
CA THR A 150 16.04 19.48 24.06
C THR A 150 16.78 19.48 22.74
N VAL A 151 17.89 18.76 22.64
CA VAL A 151 18.58 18.43 21.41
C VAL A 151 18.37 16.97 21.07
N PHE A 152 18.24 16.65 19.79
CA PHE A 152 18.03 15.28 19.31
C PHE A 152 19.34 14.76 18.72
N ILE A 153 19.92 13.77 19.42
CA ILE A 153 21.23 13.21 19.06
C ILE A 153 21.05 11.83 18.42
N GLU A 154 21.64 11.64 17.25
CA GLU A 154 21.88 10.34 16.66
C GLU A 154 23.20 9.80 17.19
N PRO A 155 23.22 8.76 18.04
CA PRO A 155 24.47 8.20 18.53
C PRO A 155 25.33 7.63 17.40
N ALA A 156 26.64 7.77 17.53
CA ALA A 156 27.58 7.34 16.48
C ALA A 156 27.43 5.86 16.12
N GLU A 157 27.06 5.03 17.08
CA GLU A 157 26.88 3.58 16.94
C GLU A 157 25.70 3.19 16.03
N VAL A 158 24.76 4.10 15.80
CA VAL A 158 23.56 3.81 14.98
C VAL A 158 23.50 4.59 13.67
N VAL A 159 24.47 5.48 13.39
CA VAL A 159 24.50 6.31 12.18
C VAL A 159 24.42 5.47 10.91
N GLU A 160 25.24 4.42 10.84
CA GLU A 160 25.32 3.54 9.66
C GLU A 160 24.01 2.78 9.45
N ALA A 161 23.42 2.28 10.52
CA ALA A 161 22.16 1.58 10.47
C ALA A 161 20.96 2.51 10.11
N ASN A 162 20.95 3.74 10.60
CA ASN A 162 19.97 4.75 10.18
C ASN A 162 20.11 5.12 8.69
N ASN A 163 21.35 5.23 8.17
CA ASN A 163 21.57 5.41 6.75
C ASN A 163 21.04 4.21 5.94
N ARG A 164 21.27 2.99 6.43
CA ARG A 164 20.75 1.77 5.79
C ARG A 164 19.24 1.74 5.73
N ILE A 165 18.53 2.19 6.79
CA ILE A 165 17.06 2.34 6.76
C ILE A 165 16.64 3.24 5.60
N ARG A 166 17.25 4.41 5.46
CA ARG A 166 16.90 5.37 4.38
C ARG A 166 17.11 4.78 2.98
N GLU A 167 18.19 4.03 2.79
CA GLU A 167 18.44 3.32 1.54
C GLU A 167 17.33 2.30 1.26
N LEU A 168 17.00 1.48 2.26
CA LEU A 168 15.96 0.45 2.16
C LEU A 168 14.56 1.05 1.92
N GLU A 169 14.22 2.17 2.53
CA GLU A 169 12.97 2.91 2.25
C GLU A 169 12.92 3.42 0.80
N GLY A 170 14.09 3.83 0.27
CA GLY A 170 14.24 4.21 -1.13
C GLY A 170 14.07 2.99 -2.07
N ASP A 171 14.67 1.86 -1.71
CA ASP A 171 14.54 0.61 -2.44
C ASP A 171 13.10 0.10 -2.42
N GLU A 172 12.42 0.16 -1.27
CA GLU A 172 11.01 -0.20 -1.14
C GLU A 172 10.13 0.60 -2.10
N ARG A 173 10.27 1.94 -2.10
CA ARG A 173 9.51 2.79 -3.03
C ARG A 173 9.78 2.44 -4.49
N ARG A 174 11.03 2.19 -4.87
CA ARG A 174 11.41 1.79 -6.25
C ARG A 174 10.79 0.45 -6.62
N GLU A 175 10.81 -0.51 -5.72
CA GLU A 175 10.24 -1.84 -5.97
C GLU A 175 8.72 -1.80 -6.08
N ILE A 176 8.03 -1.01 -5.26
CA ILE A 176 6.58 -0.79 -5.37
C ILE A 176 6.22 -0.20 -6.74
N ILE A 177 6.93 0.85 -7.18
CA ILE A 177 6.71 1.46 -8.49
C ILE A 177 6.95 0.42 -9.60
N ARG A 178 7.98 -0.42 -9.48
CA ARG A 178 8.26 -1.48 -10.44
C ARG A 178 7.10 -2.47 -10.55
N ILE A 179 6.57 -2.94 -9.42
CA ILE A 179 5.43 -3.87 -9.36
C ILE A 179 4.19 -3.25 -10.03
N LEU A 180 3.85 -2.01 -9.69
CA LEU A 180 2.70 -1.31 -10.24
C LEU A 180 2.85 -1.05 -11.74
N THR A 181 4.06 -0.70 -12.20
CA THR A 181 4.37 -0.48 -13.62
C THR A 181 4.28 -1.78 -14.41
N GLU A 182 4.81 -2.87 -13.87
CA GLU A 182 4.73 -4.19 -14.50
C GLU A 182 3.27 -4.65 -14.66
N PHE A 183 2.47 -4.53 -13.60
CA PHE A 183 1.05 -4.83 -13.69
C PHE A 183 0.33 -3.94 -14.73
N SER A 184 0.60 -2.64 -14.72
CA SER A 184 -0.01 -1.70 -15.68
C SER A 184 0.37 -2.02 -17.13
N THR A 185 1.55 -2.57 -17.35
CA THR A 185 1.96 -3.06 -18.69
C THR A 185 1.15 -4.29 -19.11
N ILE A 186 0.89 -5.22 -18.19
CA ILE A 186 0.03 -6.39 -18.42
C ILE A 186 -1.43 -5.98 -18.69
N LEU A 187 -1.90 -4.94 -18.02
CA LEU A 187 -3.26 -4.42 -18.14
C LEU A 187 -3.53 -3.78 -19.52
N ARG A 188 -2.55 -3.10 -20.13
CA ARG A 188 -2.72 -2.27 -21.32
C ARG A 188 -3.48 -2.93 -22.49
N PRO A 189 -3.18 -4.16 -22.89
CA PRO A 189 -3.92 -4.81 -23.99
C PRO A 189 -5.41 -4.96 -23.73
N SER A 190 -5.81 -5.05 -22.47
CA SER A 190 -7.21 -5.25 -22.05
C SER A 190 -8.00 -3.94 -21.85
N ILE A 191 -7.36 -2.77 -21.98
CA ILE A 191 -8.02 -1.48 -21.73
C ILE A 191 -9.27 -1.26 -22.58
N PRO A 192 -9.30 -1.55 -23.90
CA PRO A 192 -10.52 -1.37 -24.70
C PRO A 192 -11.70 -2.18 -24.14
N ASP A 193 -11.48 -3.45 -23.84
CA ASP A 193 -12.52 -4.36 -23.34
C ASP A 193 -12.95 -3.97 -21.91
N ILE A 194 -12.02 -3.50 -21.08
CA ILE A 194 -12.33 -2.98 -19.75
C ILE A 194 -13.22 -1.75 -19.86
N LEU A 195 -12.95 -0.82 -20.76
CA LEU A 195 -13.79 0.37 -20.98
C LEU A 195 -15.20 -0.02 -21.40
N GLN A 196 -15.36 -0.99 -22.31
CA GLN A 196 -16.66 -1.52 -22.70
C GLN A 196 -17.39 -2.13 -21.49
N SER A 197 -16.68 -2.87 -20.63
CA SER A 197 -17.26 -3.43 -19.41
C SER A 197 -17.69 -2.35 -18.39
N TYR A 198 -17.01 -1.22 -18.36
CA TYR A 198 -17.43 -0.05 -17.57
C TYR A 198 -18.68 0.64 -18.12
N GLU A 199 -18.81 0.74 -19.44
CA GLU A 199 -20.03 1.24 -20.09
C GLU A 199 -21.23 0.36 -19.75
N PHE A 200 -21.07 -0.95 -19.79
CA PHE A 200 -22.07 -1.92 -19.32
C PHE A 200 -22.43 -1.69 -17.85
N LEU A 201 -21.45 -1.53 -16.96
CA LEU A 201 -21.70 -1.28 -15.54
C LEU A 201 -22.53 0.00 -15.32
N ALA A 202 -22.21 1.06 -16.06
CA ALA A 202 -22.96 2.33 -16.01
C ALA A 202 -24.40 2.17 -16.49
N GLU A 203 -24.63 1.38 -17.55
CA GLU A 203 -25.97 1.10 -18.06
C GLU A 203 -26.81 0.26 -17.07
N ILE A 204 -26.23 -0.75 -16.45
CA ILE A 204 -26.86 -1.54 -15.39
C ILE A 204 -27.24 -0.67 -14.20
N ASP A 205 -26.36 0.22 -13.74
CA ASP A 205 -26.67 1.13 -12.63
C ASP A 205 -27.79 2.12 -12.99
N PHE A 206 -27.81 2.62 -14.21
CA PHE A 206 -28.87 3.48 -14.69
C PHE A 206 -30.23 2.75 -14.75
N ILE A 207 -30.27 1.51 -15.25
CA ILE A 207 -31.50 0.68 -15.26
C ILE A 207 -31.97 0.43 -13.81
N ARG A 208 -31.07 0.13 -12.92
CA ARG A 208 -31.36 -0.04 -11.48
C ARG A 208 -31.97 1.22 -10.89
N ALA A 209 -31.39 2.39 -11.14
CA ALA A 209 -31.90 3.66 -10.67
C ALA A 209 -33.32 3.94 -11.17
N LYS A 210 -33.58 3.67 -12.46
CA LYS A 210 -34.93 3.81 -13.05
C LYS A 210 -35.94 2.88 -12.39
N SER A 211 -35.57 1.62 -12.11
CA SER A 211 -36.49 0.65 -11.49
C SER A 211 -36.86 1.05 -10.07
N TYR A 212 -35.92 1.62 -9.29
CA TYR A 212 -36.24 2.18 -7.98
C TYR A 212 -37.24 3.36 -8.06
N PHE A 213 -37.10 4.21 -9.05
CA PHE A 213 -38.05 5.32 -9.29
C PHE A 213 -39.45 4.85 -9.69
N ALA A 214 -39.56 3.74 -10.40
CA ALA A 214 -40.83 3.20 -10.87
C ALA A 214 -41.62 2.45 -9.79
N ILE A 215 -40.99 2.07 -8.67
CA ILE A 215 -41.61 1.35 -7.54
C ILE A 215 -42.15 2.33 -6.47
N GLN A 216 -41.71 3.58 -6.49
CA GLN A 216 -42.26 4.66 -5.63
C GLN A 216 -43.53 5.27 -6.21
#